data_4854a8b0c4db4bd04e58e3700fc23dbf
#
_entry.id   4854a8b0c4db4bd04e58e3700fc23dbf
#
_cell.length_a   1.000
_cell.length_b   1.000
_cell.length_c   1.000
_cell.angle_alpha   90.00
_cell.angle_beta   90.00
_cell.angle_gamma   90.00
#
_symmetry.space_group_name_H-M   'P 1'
#
loop_
_entity.id
_entity.type
_entity.pdbx_description
1 polymer ?
#
loop_
_entity_poly.entity_id
_entity_poly.type
_entity_poly.pdbx_seq_one_letter_code
_entity_poly.pdbx_strand_id
1 'polypeptide(L)'
;MNDISKSDNQSAAEQAKSTSEAQIRALIEERVQAIHAKDLNVLMAHHAPDVLSFDVLNPLQNRGAETIRGRAANWFAAYQSEIGYDVRDLKITAGTDVAFCTYLYRVTGTLQAGGAVEMWVRATVCFHNQDGKWLIVHEHQSVPFDGETGKASLDLKP
;
A
#
# COMPACT_ATOMS: atom_id res chain seq x y z
N MET A 1 -37.47 8.72 -26.24
CA MET A 1 -36.76 7.43 -26.30
C MET A 1 -35.29 7.50 -25.83
N ASN A 2 -34.84 8.60 -25.17
CA ASN A 2 -33.39 8.78 -24.82
C ASN A 2 -33.07 8.66 -23.33
N ASP A 3 -33.99 8.24 -22.48
CA ASP A 3 -33.77 8.26 -21.02
C ASP A 3 -33.35 6.91 -20.47
N ILE A 4 -33.77 5.83 -21.11
CA ILE A 4 -33.42 4.44 -20.67
C ILE A 4 -31.93 4.11 -20.87
N SER A 5 -31.35 4.56 -21.98
CA SER A 5 -29.94 4.27 -22.29
C SER A 5 -28.93 4.99 -21.38
N LYS A 6 -29.31 6.11 -20.79
CA LYS A 6 -28.46 6.85 -19.83
C LYS A 6 -28.47 6.21 -18.44
N SER A 7 -29.62 5.70 -17.99
CA SER A 7 -29.72 5.01 -16.70
C SER A 7 -28.98 3.67 -16.69
N ASP A 8 -29.03 2.92 -17.80
CA ASP A 8 -28.35 1.63 -17.92
C ASP A 8 -26.81 1.79 -17.97
N ASN A 9 -26.33 2.84 -18.64
CA ASN A 9 -24.91 3.14 -18.73
C ASN A 9 -24.32 3.66 -17.40
N GLN A 10 -25.12 4.41 -16.64
CA GLN A 10 -24.75 4.90 -15.32
C GLN A 10 -24.69 3.75 -14.30
N SER A 11 -25.64 2.82 -14.34
CA SER A 11 -25.66 1.62 -13.53
C SER A 11 -24.46 0.69 -13.80
N ALA A 12 -24.11 0.50 -15.08
CA ALA A 12 -22.95 -0.31 -15.46
C ALA A 12 -21.61 0.30 -14.99
N ALA A 13 -21.47 1.62 -15.08
CA ALA A 13 -20.30 2.34 -14.61
C ALA A 13 -20.13 2.27 -13.08
N GLU A 14 -21.22 2.41 -12.33
CA GLU A 14 -21.23 2.26 -10.88
C GLU A 14 -20.90 0.83 -10.45
N GLN A 15 -21.41 -0.17 -11.15
CA GLN A 15 -21.08 -1.58 -10.91
C GLN A 15 -19.60 -1.89 -11.18
N ALA A 16 -19.05 -1.39 -12.28
CA ALA A 16 -17.63 -1.56 -12.61
C ALA A 16 -16.73 -0.92 -11.55
N LYS A 17 -17.09 0.28 -11.09
CA LYS A 17 -16.38 0.98 -10.00
C LYS A 17 -16.41 0.17 -8.70
N SER A 18 -17.57 -0.33 -8.29
CA SER A 18 -17.74 -1.15 -7.09
C SER A 18 -16.90 -2.43 -7.16
N THR A 19 -16.83 -3.06 -8.34
CA THR A 19 -16.00 -4.25 -8.58
C THR A 19 -14.51 -3.92 -8.46
N SER A 20 -14.06 -2.81 -9.05
CA SER A 20 -12.67 -2.35 -8.95
C SER A 20 -12.28 -2.04 -7.51
N GLU A 21 -13.13 -1.36 -6.75
CA GLU A 21 -12.87 -1.05 -5.34
C GLU A 21 -12.76 -2.33 -4.49
N ALA A 22 -13.60 -3.34 -4.75
CA ALA A 22 -13.53 -4.63 -4.07
C ALA A 22 -12.22 -5.39 -4.40
N GLN A 23 -11.77 -5.34 -5.66
CA GLN A 23 -10.50 -5.94 -6.08
C GLN A 23 -9.30 -5.25 -5.40
N ILE A 24 -9.27 -3.92 -5.36
CA ILE A 24 -8.20 -3.18 -4.68
C ILE A 24 -8.19 -3.49 -3.17
N ARG A 25 -9.36 -3.59 -2.55
CA ARG A 25 -9.45 -3.97 -1.13
C ARG A 25 -8.83 -5.35 -0.88
N ALA A 26 -9.16 -6.33 -1.72
CA ALA A 26 -8.59 -7.67 -1.63
C ALA A 26 -7.06 -7.66 -1.78
N LEU A 27 -6.48 -6.82 -2.68
CA LEU A 27 -5.03 -6.66 -2.81
C LEU A 27 -4.38 -6.08 -1.55
N ILE A 28 -5.02 -5.13 -0.88
CA ILE A 28 -4.51 -4.60 0.39
C ILE A 28 -4.59 -5.64 1.51
N GLU A 29 -5.67 -6.43 1.57
CA GLU A 29 -5.80 -7.53 2.54
C GLU A 29 -4.74 -8.62 2.31
N GLU A 30 -4.50 -9.01 1.06
CA GLU A 30 -3.44 -9.95 0.69
C GLU A 30 -2.05 -9.42 1.08
N ARG A 31 -1.79 -8.12 0.84
CA ARG A 31 -0.55 -7.45 1.27
C ARG A 31 -0.34 -7.58 2.79
N VAL A 32 -1.38 -7.35 3.59
CA VAL A 32 -1.33 -7.49 5.06
C VAL A 32 -0.93 -8.91 5.43
N GLN A 33 -1.58 -9.92 4.85
CA GLN A 33 -1.28 -11.33 5.12
C GLN A 33 0.15 -11.70 4.69
N ALA A 34 0.59 -11.22 3.53
CA ALA A 34 1.96 -11.44 3.04
C ALA A 34 3.02 -10.86 3.99
N ILE A 35 2.77 -9.69 4.57
CA ILE A 35 3.67 -9.06 5.55
C ILE A 35 3.71 -9.89 6.85
N HIS A 36 2.56 -10.30 7.38
CA HIS A 36 2.49 -11.15 8.58
C HIS A 36 3.26 -12.46 8.39
N ALA A 37 3.10 -13.09 7.22
CA ALA A 37 3.78 -14.34 6.86
C ALA A 37 5.24 -14.12 6.41
N LYS A 38 5.69 -12.89 6.24
CA LYS A 38 6.96 -12.54 5.58
C LYS A 38 7.11 -13.19 4.19
N ASP A 39 5.99 -13.32 3.47
CA ASP A 39 5.95 -13.90 2.12
C ASP A 39 6.26 -12.82 1.08
N LEU A 40 7.53 -12.81 0.66
CA LEU A 40 8.03 -11.85 -0.30
C LEU A 40 7.44 -12.04 -1.71
N ASN A 41 7.08 -13.26 -2.08
CA ASN A 41 6.53 -13.54 -3.40
C ASN A 41 5.12 -13.00 -3.53
N VAL A 42 4.28 -13.25 -2.53
CA VAL A 42 2.91 -12.71 -2.48
C VAL A 42 2.96 -11.18 -2.36
N LEU A 43 3.80 -10.63 -1.49
CA LEU A 43 3.94 -9.18 -1.33
C LEU A 43 4.26 -8.47 -2.65
N MET A 44 5.10 -9.07 -3.49
CA MET A 44 5.56 -8.46 -4.74
C MET A 44 4.70 -8.81 -5.96
N ALA A 45 3.73 -9.72 -5.85
CA ALA A 45 2.98 -10.27 -6.98
C ALA A 45 2.22 -9.23 -7.83
N HIS A 46 1.87 -8.10 -7.22
CA HIS A 46 1.07 -7.05 -7.86
C HIS A 46 1.86 -5.76 -8.13
N HIS A 47 3.17 -5.76 -8.02
CA HIS A 47 3.98 -4.60 -8.38
C HIS A 47 4.28 -4.57 -9.89
N ALA A 48 4.10 -3.40 -10.50
CA ALA A 48 4.55 -3.17 -11.87
C ALA A 48 6.08 -3.27 -11.94
N PRO A 49 6.66 -3.72 -13.07
CA PRO A 49 8.11 -3.85 -13.20
C PRO A 49 8.88 -2.54 -12.96
N ASP A 50 8.29 -1.40 -13.31
CA ASP A 50 8.86 -0.04 -13.21
C ASP A 50 8.29 0.78 -12.05
N VAL A 51 7.65 0.14 -11.08
CA VAL A 51 7.03 0.79 -9.92
C VAL A 51 7.97 1.80 -9.25
N LEU A 52 7.40 2.95 -8.87
CA LEU A 52 8.10 3.99 -8.12
C LEU A 52 7.62 3.97 -6.66
N SER A 53 8.56 3.92 -5.72
CA SER A 53 8.26 3.98 -4.28
C SER A 53 8.99 5.13 -3.60
N PHE A 54 8.24 5.90 -2.80
CA PHE A 54 8.74 6.84 -1.82
C PHE A 54 8.54 6.22 -0.44
N ASP A 55 9.65 5.75 0.11
CA ASP A 55 9.67 5.00 1.37
C ASP A 55 9.89 5.95 2.56
N VAL A 56 9.55 5.49 3.76
CA VAL A 56 9.86 6.18 5.03
C VAL A 56 11.36 6.29 5.26
N LEU A 57 12.13 5.35 4.76
CA LEU A 57 13.58 5.27 4.91
C LEU A 57 14.30 5.66 3.62
N ASN A 58 15.55 6.14 3.80
CA ASN A 58 16.45 6.42 2.67
C ASN A 58 16.54 5.23 1.67
N PRO A 59 16.74 5.50 0.39
CA PRO A 59 16.97 6.79 -0.27
C PRO A 59 15.68 7.57 -0.55
N LEU A 60 15.78 8.75 -1.16
CA LEU A 60 14.66 9.62 -1.49
C LEU A 60 13.59 8.93 -2.37
N GLN A 61 14.00 8.02 -3.23
CA GLN A 61 13.12 7.20 -4.06
C GLN A 61 13.73 5.84 -4.37
N ASN A 62 12.86 4.86 -4.60
CA ASN A 62 13.22 3.53 -5.11
C ASN A 62 12.44 3.27 -6.40
N ARG A 63 13.10 2.74 -7.40
CA ARG A 63 12.50 2.45 -8.71
C ARG A 63 12.74 1.02 -9.11
N GLY A 64 11.67 0.39 -9.63
CA GLY A 64 11.66 -0.97 -10.13
C GLY A 64 11.34 -2.02 -9.05
N ALA A 65 10.57 -3.03 -9.45
CA ALA A 65 10.08 -4.07 -8.57
C ALA A 65 11.21 -4.84 -7.86
N GLU A 66 12.32 -5.10 -8.55
CA GLU A 66 13.47 -5.81 -7.96
C GLU A 66 14.15 -5.01 -6.85
N THR A 67 14.27 -3.69 -7.01
CA THR A 67 14.79 -2.81 -5.96
C THR A 67 13.90 -2.86 -4.72
N ILE A 68 12.57 -2.76 -4.92
CA ILE A 68 11.60 -2.80 -3.83
C ILE A 68 11.59 -4.18 -3.17
N ARG A 69 11.70 -5.24 -3.96
CA ARG A 69 11.83 -6.62 -3.45
C ARG A 69 13.03 -6.79 -2.51
N GLY A 70 14.19 -6.29 -2.91
CA GLY A 70 15.39 -6.33 -2.07
C GLY A 70 15.22 -5.57 -0.76
N ARG A 71 14.56 -4.41 -0.79
CA ARG A 71 14.25 -3.63 0.42
C ARG A 71 13.26 -4.36 1.33
N ALA A 72 12.22 -4.95 0.78
CA ALA A 72 11.25 -5.73 1.55
C ALA A 72 11.89 -6.97 2.19
N ALA A 73 12.79 -7.66 1.49
CA ALA A 73 13.57 -8.76 2.03
C ALA A 73 14.42 -8.33 3.23
N ASN A 74 15.11 -7.21 3.11
CA ASN A 74 15.92 -6.64 4.22
C ASN A 74 15.02 -6.22 5.40
N TRP A 75 13.86 -5.64 5.13
CA TRP A 75 12.90 -5.28 6.16
C TRP A 75 12.40 -6.50 6.92
N PHE A 76 12.00 -7.58 6.23
CA PHE A 76 11.57 -8.83 6.85
C PHE A 76 12.69 -9.46 7.70
N ALA A 77 13.93 -9.45 7.19
CA ALA A 77 15.09 -9.98 7.89
C ALA A 77 15.48 -9.18 9.13
N ALA A 78 15.13 -7.89 9.19
CA ALA A 78 15.43 -7.04 10.35
C ALA A 78 14.62 -7.40 11.61
N TYR A 79 13.52 -8.14 11.47
CA TYR A 79 12.65 -8.53 12.58
C TYR A 79 12.87 -9.98 13.00
N GLN A 80 13.18 -10.20 14.27
CA GLN A 80 13.20 -11.55 14.86
C GLN A 80 11.78 -12.07 15.18
N SER A 81 10.82 -11.16 15.47
CA SER A 81 9.43 -11.51 15.68
C SER A 81 8.63 -11.53 14.38
N GLU A 82 7.36 -11.90 14.45
CA GLU A 82 6.38 -11.53 13.45
C GLU A 82 6.33 -10.00 13.31
N ILE A 83 5.93 -9.53 12.13
CA ILE A 83 5.69 -8.12 11.89
C ILE A 83 4.19 -7.88 11.99
N GLY A 84 3.76 -7.13 13.01
CA GLY A 84 2.39 -6.63 13.05
C GLY A 84 2.21 -5.54 12.00
N TYR A 85 1.11 -5.62 11.25
CA TYR A 85 0.77 -4.64 10.20
C TYR A 85 -0.75 -4.44 10.19
N ASP A 86 -1.21 -3.45 10.96
CA ASP A 86 -2.62 -3.17 11.14
C ASP A 86 -3.05 -1.97 10.30
N VAL A 87 -3.90 -2.20 9.30
CA VAL A 87 -4.43 -1.16 8.41
C VAL A 87 -5.67 -0.50 9.03
N ARG A 88 -5.72 0.84 8.94
CA ARG A 88 -6.81 1.65 9.45
C ARG A 88 -7.18 2.75 8.46
N ASP A 89 -8.45 3.14 8.46
CA ASP A 89 -9.00 4.25 7.65
C ASP A 89 -8.77 4.06 6.13
N LEU A 90 -8.83 2.81 5.66
CA LEU A 90 -8.66 2.50 4.24
C LEU A 90 -9.78 3.14 3.41
N LYS A 91 -9.40 4.06 2.54
CA LYS A 91 -10.26 4.69 1.54
C LYS A 91 -9.75 4.34 0.15
N ILE A 92 -10.64 3.88 -0.71
CA ILE A 92 -10.33 3.47 -2.08
C ILE A 92 -11.10 4.36 -3.03
N THR A 93 -10.43 4.83 -4.07
CA THR A 93 -11.04 5.52 -5.20
C THR A 93 -10.60 4.80 -6.47
N ALA A 94 -11.53 4.21 -7.18
CA ALA A 94 -11.25 3.45 -8.39
C ALA A 94 -12.04 3.96 -9.58
N GLY A 95 -11.36 4.01 -10.72
CA GLY A 95 -11.96 4.10 -12.05
C GLY A 95 -11.86 2.76 -12.76
N THR A 96 -11.91 2.78 -14.10
CA THR A 96 -11.72 1.60 -14.95
C THR A 96 -10.26 1.23 -15.13
N ASP A 97 -9.40 2.24 -15.27
CA ASP A 97 -8.00 2.07 -15.66
C ASP A 97 -7.02 2.42 -14.56
N VAL A 98 -7.41 3.32 -13.65
CA VAL A 98 -6.57 3.79 -12.55
C VAL A 98 -7.35 3.78 -11.24
N ALA A 99 -6.64 3.52 -10.16
CA ALA A 99 -7.16 3.59 -8.81
C ALA A 99 -6.07 4.08 -7.87
N PHE A 100 -6.49 4.61 -6.73
CA PHE A 100 -5.61 4.82 -5.60
C PHE A 100 -6.33 4.49 -4.29
N CYS A 101 -5.55 4.18 -3.28
CA CYS A 101 -6.06 4.11 -1.92
C CYS A 101 -5.15 4.86 -0.95
N THR A 102 -5.73 5.32 0.14
CA THR A 102 -5.02 5.91 1.27
C THR A 102 -5.39 5.17 2.54
N TYR A 103 -4.43 4.99 3.42
CA TYR A 103 -4.65 4.38 4.73
C TYR A 103 -3.54 4.74 5.71
N LEU A 104 -3.83 4.52 6.98
CA LEU A 104 -2.83 4.47 8.03
C LEU A 104 -2.51 3.00 8.31
N TYR A 105 -1.27 2.71 8.65
CA TYR A 105 -0.93 1.38 9.15
C TYR A 105 0.00 1.47 10.35
N ARG A 106 -0.21 0.57 11.29
CA ARG A 106 0.67 0.40 12.45
C ARG A 106 1.63 -0.74 12.19
N VAL A 107 2.91 -0.46 12.32
CA VAL A 107 3.96 -1.49 12.31
C VAL A 107 4.35 -1.78 13.75
N THR A 108 4.38 -3.06 14.11
CA THR A 108 4.87 -3.53 15.41
C THR A 108 5.79 -4.72 15.24
N GLY A 109 6.69 -4.92 16.18
CA GLY A 109 7.56 -6.09 16.23
C GLY A 109 8.85 -5.84 16.99
N THR A 110 9.70 -6.84 17.03
CA THR A 110 11.00 -6.80 17.70
C THR A 110 12.11 -7.00 16.68
N LEU A 111 13.10 -6.12 16.69
CA LEU A 111 14.22 -6.17 15.77
C LEU A 111 15.26 -7.24 16.18
N GLN A 112 16.00 -7.77 15.21
CA GLN A 112 17.13 -8.68 15.44
C GLN A 112 18.21 -8.07 16.35
N ALA A 113 18.43 -6.76 16.22
CA ALA A 113 19.38 -6.01 17.06
C ALA A 113 18.85 -5.71 18.46
N GLY A 114 17.62 -6.17 18.78
CA GLY A 114 16.90 -5.80 19.98
C GLY A 114 16.12 -4.48 19.82
N GLY A 115 15.16 -4.25 20.69
CA GLY A 115 14.27 -3.08 20.64
C GLY A 115 12.95 -3.38 19.95
N ALA A 116 11.89 -2.79 20.52
CA ALA A 116 10.55 -2.87 19.97
C ALA A 116 10.32 -1.75 18.95
N VAL A 117 9.61 -2.07 17.88
CA VAL A 117 9.07 -1.10 16.93
C VAL A 117 7.57 -0.99 17.16
N GLU A 118 7.09 0.22 17.29
CA GLU A 118 5.67 0.57 17.23
C GLU A 118 5.55 1.98 16.64
N MET A 119 5.02 2.07 15.43
CA MET A 119 4.81 3.37 14.79
C MET A 119 3.63 3.33 13.83
N TRP A 120 2.99 4.49 13.64
CA TRP A 120 1.98 4.71 12.61
C TRP A 120 2.58 5.40 11.40
N VAL A 121 2.23 4.90 10.23
CA VAL A 121 2.72 5.37 8.94
C VAL A 121 1.54 5.73 8.04
N ARG A 122 1.69 6.77 7.24
CA ARG A 122 0.74 7.17 6.21
C ARG A 122 1.10 6.50 4.90
N ALA A 123 0.12 5.94 4.21
CA ALA A 123 0.32 5.33 2.91
C ALA A 123 -0.64 5.85 1.86
N THR A 124 -0.13 6.02 0.65
CA THR A 124 -0.89 6.16 -0.58
C THR A 124 -0.36 5.13 -1.56
N VAL A 125 -1.25 4.34 -2.16
CA VAL A 125 -0.89 3.34 -3.17
C VAL A 125 -1.72 3.60 -4.42
N CYS A 126 -1.04 3.71 -5.56
CA CYS A 126 -1.65 3.96 -6.86
C CYS A 126 -1.55 2.71 -7.74
N PHE A 127 -2.64 2.42 -8.42
CA PHE A 127 -2.80 1.22 -9.25
C PHE A 127 -3.15 1.60 -10.69
N HIS A 128 -2.69 0.77 -11.61
CA HIS A 128 -3.10 0.79 -13.00
C HIS A 128 -3.68 -0.57 -13.37
N ASN A 129 -4.83 -0.57 -14.04
CA ASN A 129 -5.45 -1.77 -14.56
C ASN A 129 -4.83 -2.12 -15.91
N GLN A 130 -4.17 -3.24 -15.97
CA GLN A 130 -3.55 -3.76 -17.18
C GLN A 130 -4.23 -5.07 -17.55
N ASP A 131 -5.10 -5.02 -18.55
CA ASP A 131 -5.85 -6.19 -19.05
C ASP A 131 -6.63 -6.96 -17.96
N GLY A 132 -7.27 -6.23 -17.06
CA GLY A 132 -8.05 -6.77 -15.93
C GLY A 132 -7.22 -7.08 -14.68
N LYS A 133 -5.92 -6.88 -14.72
CA LYS A 133 -5.02 -7.05 -13.58
C LYS A 133 -4.60 -5.69 -13.02
N TRP A 134 -4.89 -5.45 -11.76
CA TRP A 134 -4.44 -4.27 -11.05
C TRP A 134 -2.97 -4.41 -10.62
N LEU A 135 -2.13 -3.48 -11.06
CA LEU A 135 -0.72 -3.42 -10.69
C LEU A 135 -0.43 -2.14 -9.90
N ILE A 136 0.37 -2.26 -8.87
CA ILE A 136 0.91 -1.13 -8.10
C ILE A 136 1.96 -0.44 -8.95
N VAL A 137 1.72 0.81 -9.33
CA VAL A 137 2.63 1.63 -10.13
C VAL A 137 3.35 2.67 -9.30
N HIS A 138 2.76 3.06 -8.16
CA HIS A 138 3.37 3.98 -7.21
C HIS A 138 2.90 3.67 -5.80
N GLU A 139 3.81 3.82 -4.84
CA GLU A 139 3.49 3.84 -3.43
C GLU A 139 4.28 4.93 -2.71
N HIS A 140 3.62 5.60 -1.79
CA HIS A 140 4.22 6.62 -0.95
C HIS A 140 3.90 6.33 0.52
N GLN A 141 4.93 6.22 1.30
CA GLN A 141 4.86 5.98 2.74
C GLN A 141 5.63 7.07 3.47
N SER A 142 5.04 7.61 4.52
CA SER A 142 5.67 8.70 5.25
C SER A 142 5.24 8.73 6.71
N VAL A 143 6.08 9.32 7.54
CA VAL A 143 5.76 9.77 8.89
C VAL A 143 5.90 11.29 8.95
N PRO A 144 5.16 12.00 9.81
CA PRO A 144 5.40 13.41 10.04
C PRO A 144 6.79 13.63 10.65
N PHE A 145 7.37 14.78 10.41
CA PHE A 145 8.49 15.26 11.20
C PHE A 145 8.05 16.50 12.01
N ASP A 146 8.66 16.67 13.16
CA ASP A 146 8.47 17.84 14.00
C ASP A 146 9.19 19.04 13.38
N GLY A 147 8.45 20.11 13.10
CA GLY A 147 8.97 21.29 12.41
C GLY A 147 9.99 22.13 13.20
N GLU A 148 10.01 21.98 14.54
CA GLU A 148 10.94 22.69 15.41
C GLU A 148 12.26 21.93 15.56
N THR A 149 12.19 20.61 15.68
CA THR A 149 13.36 19.76 15.94
C THR A 149 13.91 19.08 14.70
N GLY A 150 13.13 19.00 13.61
CA GLY A 150 13.46 18.24 12.39
C GLY A 150 13.48 16.71 12.56
N LYS A 151 13.03 16.19 13.71
CA LYS A 151 12.99 14.76 13.98
C LYS A 151 11.70 14.12 13.49
N ALA A 152 11.77 12.85 13.07
CA ALA A 152 10.60 12.06 12.75
C ALA A 152 9.71 11.85 13.99
N SER A 153 8.40 12.04 13.85
CA SER A 153 7.41 11.86 14.90
C SER A 153 6.85 10.43 14.81
N LEU A 154 7.48 9.50 15.52
CA LEU A 154 7.15 8.06 15.46
C LEU A 154 6.14 7.61 16.52
N ASP A 155 5.84 8.46 17.49
CA ASP A 155 4.97 8.19 18.64
C ASP A 155 3.53 8.69 18.46
N LEU A 156 3.22 9.31 17.32
CA LEU A 156 1.88 9.78 16.99
C LEU A 156 0.91 8.61 16.81
N LYS A 157 -0.33 8.82 17.26
CA LYS A 157 -1.43 7.83 17.15
C LYS A 157 -2.65 8.49 16.50
N PRO A 158 -3.43 7.77 15.67
CA PRO A 158 -4.67 8.26 15.09
C PRO A 158 -5.78 8.38 16.13
#